data_1409fea6d0d8c594787f1d2ca30314f7
#
_entry.id   1409fea6d0d8c594787f1d2ca30314f7
#
_cell.length_a   1.000
_cell.length_b   1.000
_cell.length_c   1.000
_cell.angle_alpha   90.00
_cell.angle_beta   90.00
_cell.angle_gamma   90.00
#
_symmetry.space_group_name_H-M   'P 1'
#
loop_
_entity.id
_entity.type
_entity.pdbx_description
1 polymer ?
#
loop_
_entity_poly.entity_id
_entity_poly.type
_entity_poly.pdbx_seq_one_letter_code
_entity_poly.pdbx_strand_id
1 'polypeptide(L)'
;VLPRRAGPSARPRPSLCKGANLFMATLLTGKPVVERLAADLAPRIDALARVGVEPTLAIVRMGARPDDLSYERTACKRADALGIAVRPIALDEFAPQEALEAALHEVNHDADVHGCLLFRPLPSFVDEARVCELLAPEKDVDGITLASLAEVFTDGHRGFPPSTAAACVELLEHYEVPLAGKHVAVVGRSLVVGKPLSMMLLRRNASVTVCHSRTENLAGICRSADVVVCAPGRARGFGAEYFAPGQTVLDV
;
A
#
# COMPACT_ATOMS: atom_id res chain seq x y z
N VAL A 1 -34.90 15.28 -2.08
CA VAL A 1 -34.59 14.79 -3.43
C VAL A 1 -33.54 15.71 -4.02
N LEU A 2 -32.28 15.30 -3.97
CA LEU A 2 -31.15 16.04 -4.55
C LEU A 2 -30.93 15.55 -5.99
N PRO A 3 -30.58 16.41 -6.97
CA PRO A 3 -30.39 16.02 -8.35
C PRO A 3 -29.12 15.16 -8.50
N ARG A 4 -29.22 14.08 -9.29
CA ARG A 4 -28.10 13.22 -9.67
C ARG A 4 -27.05 14.03 -10.42
N ARG A 5 -25.79 14.01 -9.94
CA ARG A 5 -24.64 14.55 -10.66
C ARG A 5 -24.40 13.70 -11.91
N ALA A 6 -24.22 14.38 -13.05
CA ALA A 6 -23.80 13.76 -14.28
C ALA A 6 -22.42 13.09 -14.10
N GLY A 7 -22.31 11.82 -14.48
CA GLY A 7 -21.06 11.09 -14.45
C GLY A 7 -20.03 11.62 -15.45
N PRO A 8 -18.73 11.42 -15.22
CA PRO A 8 -17.69 11.86 -16.13
C PRO A 8 -17.81 11.15 -17.48
N SER A 9 -17.60 11.92 -18.56
CA SER A 9 -17.64 11.47 -19.96
C SER A 9 -16.69 10.29 -20.18
N ALA A 10 -17.19 9.23 -20.78
CA ALA A 10 -16.43 8.04 -21.15
C ALA A 10 -15.26 8.42 -22.08
N ARG A 11 -14.02 8.26 -21.58
CA ARG A 11 -12.82 8.30 -22.42
C ARG A 11 -12.75 7.04 -23.28
N PRO A 12 -12.19 7.09 -24.50
CA PRO A 12 -12.10 5.93 -25.36
C PRO A 12 -11.27 4.83 -24.68
N ARG A 13 -11.84 3.64 -24.62
CA ARG A 13 -11.18 2.44 -24.08
C ARG A 13 -10.00 2.06 -24.97
N PRO A 14 -8.79 1.85 -24.43
CA PRO A 14 -7.77 1.16 -25.21
C PRO A 14 -8.30 -0.26 -25.50
N SER A 15 -8.47 -0.57 -26.77
CA SER A 15 -8.85 -1.91 -27.21
C SER A 15 -7.72 -2.87 -26.82
N LEU A 16 -8.01 -3.82 -25.93
CA LEU A 16 -7.17 -5.00 -25.77
C LEU A 16 -6.99 -5.61 -27.14
N CYS A 17 -5.75 -5.62 -27.63
CA CYS A 17 -5.40 -6.14 -28.94
C CYS A 17 -5.91 -7.59 -29.06
N LYS A 18 -6.93 -7.80 -29.89
CA LYS A 18 -7.31 -9.12 -30.37
C LYS A 18 -6.18 -9.62 -31.24
N GLY A 19 -5.33 -10.50 -30.68
CA GLY A 19 -4.20 -11.07 -31.40
C GLY A 19 -2.95 -11.34 -30.57
N ALA A 20 -3.03 -11.30 -29.22
CA ALA A 20 -1.91 -11.66 -28.38
C ALA A 20 -1.62 -13.18 -28.50
N ASN A 21 -0.38 -13.51 -28.80
CA ASN A 21 0.17 -14.87 -28.80
C ASN A 21 -0.25 -15.58 -27.51
N LEU A 22 -0.98 -16.67 -27.60
CA LEU A 22 -1.57 -17.45 -26.51
C LEU A 22 -0.54 -18.03 -25.48
N PHE A 23 0.75 -17.75 -25.65
CA PHE A 23 1.84 -18.33 -24.88
C PHE A 23 2.72 -17.35 -24.11
N MET A 24 2.47 -16.04 -24.18
CA MET A 24 3.27 -15.03 -23.49
C MET A 24 2.44 -14.27 -22.45
N ALA A 25 2.90 -14.27 -21.20
CA ALA A 25 2.32 -13.44 -20.15
C ALA A 25 2.57 -11.95 -20.45
N THR A 26 1.57 -11.09 -20.17
CA THR A 26 1.74 -9.63 -20.21
C THR A 26 2.24 -9.17 -18.85
N LEU A 27 3.40 -8.51 -18.81
CA LEU A 27 3.94 -7.96 -17.59
C LEU A 27 3.31 -6.60 -17.27
N LEU A 28 2.59 -6.53 -16.14
CA LEU A 28 1.98 -5.32 -15.61
C LEU A 28 2.95 -4.68 -14.61
N THR A 29 3.61 -3.58 -15.00
CA THR A 29 4.64 -2.93 -14.16
C THR A 29 4.08 -1.79 -13.33
N GLY A 30 4.66 -1.50 -12.17
CA GLY A 30 4.27 -0.37 -11.31
C GLY A 30 4.64 1.01 -11.87
N LYS A 31 5.57 1.11 -12.83
CA LYS A 31 6.05 2.41 -13.33
C LYS A 31 4.94 3.31 -13.91
N PRO A 32 4.05 2.84 -14.82
CA PRO A 32 2.94 3.67 -15.32
C PRO A 32 1.96 4.11 -14.23
N VAL A 33 1.76 3.25 -13.21
CA VAL A 33 0.92 3.56 -12.04
C VAL A 33 1.49 4.75 -11.28
N VAL A 34 2.79 4.71 -10.97
CA VAL A 34 3.50 5.79 -10.28
C VAL A 34 3.48 7.09 -11.08
N GLU A 35 3.68 7.03 -12.40
CA GLU A 35 3.62 8.21 -13.29
C GLU A 35 2.24 8.85 -13.30
N ARG A 36 1.17 8.05 -13.35
CA ARG A 36 -0.20 8.53 -13.23
C ARG A 36 -0.46 9.19 -11.87
N LEU A 37 -0.11 8.51 -10.77
CA LEU A 37 -0.29 9.05 -9.42
C LEU A 37 0.47 10.37 -9.23
N ALA A 38 1.69 10.46 -9.73
CA ALA A 38 2.47 11.70 -9.68
C ALA A 38 1.78 12.84 -10.45
N ALA A 39 1.26 12.57 -11.65
CA ALA A 39 0.53 13.54 -12.44
C ALA A 39 -0.79 14.01 -11.76
N ASP A 40 -1.49 13.11 -11.07
CA ASP A 40 -2.70 13.42 -10.31
C ASP A 40 -2.41 14.23 -9.03
N LEU A 41 -1.22 14.04 -8.42
CA LEU A 41 -0.79 14.74 -7.21
C LEU A 41 -0.26 16.14 -7.49
N ALA A 42 0.46 16.36 -8.59
CA ALA A 42 1.12 17.63 -8.89
C ALA A 42 0.20 18.86 -8.75
N PRO A 43 -1.01 18.92 -9.36
CA PRO A 43 -1.89 20.09 -9.22
C PRO A 43 -2.42 20.28 -7.79
N ARG A 44 -2.49 19.21 -6.99
CA ARG A 44 -2.91 19.28 -5.58
C ARG A 44 -1.80 19.87 -4.71
N ILE A 45 -0.55 19.49 -4.95
CA ILE A 45 0.63 20.05 -4.29
C ILE A 45 0.78 21.53 -4.64
N ASP A 46 0.63 21.90 -5.91
CA ASP A 46 0.64 23.29 -6.35
C ASP A 46 -0.45 24.13 -5.66
N ALA A 47 -1.63 23.54 -5.47
CA ALA A 47 -2.73 24.23 -4.77
C ALA A 47 -2.42 24.48 -3.30
N LEU A 48 -1.77 23.53 -2.62
CA LEU A 48 -1.31 23.70 -1.23
C LEU A 48 -0.22 24.77 -1.13
N ALA A 49 0.75 24.78 -2.04
CA ALA A 49 1.80 25.79 -2.09
C ALA A 49 1.24 27.22 -2.25
N ARG A 50 0.18 27.40 -3.04
CA ARG A 50 -0.48 28.73 -3.22
C ARG A 50 -1.11 29.27 -1.94
N VAL A 51 -1.48 28.41 -1.01
CA VAL A 51 -2.03 28.81 0.30
C VAL A 51 -0.98 28.75 1.43
N GLY A 52 0.30 28.60 1.07
CA GLY A 52 1.42 28.62 2.01
C GLY A 52 1.61 27.31 2.78
N VAL A 53 1.02 26.20 2.32
CA VAL A 53 1.21 24.89 2.94
C VAL A 53 2.25 24.10 2.14
N GLU A 54 3.34 23.71 2.80
CA GLU A 54 4.37 22.81 2.27
C GLU A 54 4.09 21.38 2.78
N PRO A 55 3.63 20.44 1.94
CA PRO A 55 3.43 19.07 2.38
C PRO A 55 4.72 18.47 2.92
N THR A 56 4.73 18.01 4.16
CA THR A 56 5.92 17.50 4.84
C THR A 56 5.69 16.09 5.38
N LEU A 57 6.60 15.17 5.03
CA LEU A 57 6.66 13.80 5.51
C LEU A 57 7.77 13.64 6.54
N ALA A 58 7.44 13.26 7.78
CA ALA A 58 8.43 12.79 8.73
C ALA A 58 8.81 11.34 8.41
N ILE A 59 10.11 11.03 8.40
CA ILE A 59 10.63 9.67 8.32
C ILE A 59 11.35 9.38 9.64
N VAL A 60 10.79 8.48 10.44
CA VAL A 60 11.31 8.11 11.75
C VAL A 60 11.96 6.72 11.67
N ARG A 61 13.21 6.60 12.14
CA ARG A 61 13.94 5.33 12.22
C ARG A 61 14.81 5.23 13.46
N MET A 62 15.08 4.01 13.90
CA MET A 62 16.10 3.68 14.91
C MET A 62 17.25 2.93 14.25
N GLY A 63 18.48 3.42 14.45
CA GLY A 63 19.69 2.85 13.85
C GLY A 63 19.86 3.24 12.38
N ALA A 64 20.77 2.53 11.70
CA ALA A 64 21.20 2.82 10.33
C ALA A 64 21.39 1.53 9.52
N ARG A 65 20.43 0.62 9.53
CA ARG A 65 20.49 -0.60 8.72
C ARG A 65 20.61 -0.23 7.23
N PRO A 66 21.43 -0.94 6.44
CA PRO A 66 21.63 -0.63 5.02
C PRO A 66 20.33 -0.57 4.21
N ASP A 67 19.39 -1.46 4.51
CA ASP A 67 18.09 -1.52 3.82
C ASP A 67 17.24 -0.28 4.14
N ASP A 68 17.20 0.14 5.41
CA ASP A 68 16.49 1.34 5.85
C ASP A 68 17.07 2.59 5.16
N LEU A 69 18.39 2.73 5.15
CA LEU A 69 19.05 3.86 4.49
C LEU A 69 18.81 3.87 2.97
N SER A 70 18.73 2.71 2.35
CA SER A 70 18.41 2.60 0.92
C SER A 70 16.97 2.99 0.63
N TYR A 71 16.05 2.56 1.51
CA TYR A 71 14.63 2.90 1.39
C TYR A 71 14.40 4.40 1.67
N GLU A 72 15.02 4.97 2.72
CA GLU A 72 14.97 6.39 3.04
C GLU A 72 15.43 7.25 1.86
N ARG A 73 16.59 6.94 1.27
CA ARG A 73 17.09 7.66 0.08
C ARG A 73 16.10 7.64 -1.08
N THR A 74 15.45 6.49 -1.29
CA THR A 74 14.45 6.34 -2.36
C THR A 74 13.19 7.13 -2.06
N ALA A 75 12.73 7.11 -0.82
CA ALA A 75 11.57 7.88 -0.36
C ALA A 75 11.84 9.39 -0.48
N CYS A 76 12.99 9.86 0.02
CA CYS A 76 13.39 11.26 -0.11
C CYS A 76 13.45 11.74 -1.56
N LYS A 77 14.08 10.95 -2.45
CA LYS A 77 14.16 11.28 -3.88
C LYS A 77 12.78 11.38 -4.54
N ARG A 78 11.85 10.52 -4.15
CA ARG A 78 10.47 10.55 -4.68
C ARG A 78 9.68 11.72 -4.13
N ALA A 79 9.82 12.02 -2.84
CA ALA A 79 9.19 13.16 -2.19
C ALA A 79 9.66 14.48 -2.83
N ASP A 80 10.98 14.65 -3.00
CA ASP A 80 11.60 15.80 -3.66
C ASP A 80 11.05 16.00 -5.09
N ALA A 81 10.99 14.93 -5.89
CA ALA A 81 10.43 14.96 -7.24
C ALA A 81 8.95 15.38 -7.29
N LEU A 82 8.21 15.24 -6.19
CA LEU A 82 6.81 15.65 -6.06
C LEU A 82 6.63 17.00 -5.36
N GLY A 83 7.70 17.64 -4.87
CA GLY A 83 7.61 18.87 -4.08
C GLY A 83 7.07 18.62 -2.66
N ILE A 84 7.35 17.46 -2.10
CA ILE A 84 7.03 17.11 -0.70
C ILE A 84 8.32 17.22 0.12
N ALA A 85 8.31 18.05 1.16
CA ALA A 85 9.42 18.16 2.09
C ALA A 85 9.57 16.87 2.91
N VAL A 86 10.80 16.50 3.25
CA VAL A 86 11.08 15.35 4.11
C VAL A 86 11.82 15.81 5.36
N ARG A 87 11.32 15.41 6.52
CA ARG A 87 11.97 15.63 7.82
C ARG A 87 12.45 14.29 8.37
N PRO A 88 13.75 13.94 8.21
CA PRO A 88 14.28 12.71 8.79
C PRO A 88 14.49 12.86 10.30
N ILE A 89 14.03 11.87 11.05
CA ILE A 89 14.22 11.73 12.51
C ILE A 89 14.93 10.40 12.74
N ALA A 90 16.25 10.49 12.88
CA ALA A 90 17.11 9.34 13.07
C ALA A 90 17.51 9.22 14.55
N LEU A 91 17.06 8.18 15.21
CA LEU A 91 17.45 7.86 16.57
C LEU A 91 18.60 6.85 16.57
N ASP A 92 19.41 6.88 17.64
CA ASP A 92 20.44 5.86 17.85
C ASP A 92 19.82 4.45 17.92
N GLU A 93 20.53 3.43 17.47
CA GLU A 93 20.07 2.05 17.48
C GLU A 93 19.73 1.55 18.90
N PHE A 94 20.45 2.08 19.91
CA PHE A 94 20.28 1.73 21.31
C PHE A 94 19.54 2.81 22.11
N ALA A 95 18.95 3.81 21.44
CA ALA A 95 18.13 4.80 22.11
C ALA A 95 17.00 4.11 22.90
N PRO A 96 16.66 4.58 24.10
CA PRO A 96 15.56 3.99 24.88
C PRO A 96 14.22 4.22 24.14
N GLN A 97 13.26 3.34 24.38
CA GLN A 97 11.93 3.40 23.74
C GLN A 97 11.27 4.76 23.96
N GLU A 98 11.45 5.37 25.13
CA GLU A 98 10.91 6.68 25.49
C GLU A 98 11.38 7.79 24.54
N ALA A 99 12.57 7.66 23.95
CA ALA A 99 13.07 8.62 22.96
C ALA A 99 12.28 8.51 21.65
N LEU A 100 11.91 7.29 21.24
CA LEU A 100 11.05 7.07 20.08
C LEU A 100 9.62 7.53 20.34
N GLU A 101 9.08 7.23 21.53
CA GLU A 101 7.76 7.70 21.95
C GLU A 101 7.69 9.23 21.95
N ALA A 102 8.73 9.92 22.46
CA ALA A 102 8.82 11.38 22.42
C ALA A 102 8.87 11.93 20.99
N ALA A 103 9.65 11.32 20.11
CA ALA A 103 9.74 11.71 18.70
C ALA A 103 8.37 11.57 17.97
N LEU A 104 7.63 10.50 18.21
CA LEU A 104 6.29 10.32 17.65
C LEU A 104 5.28 11.33 18.24
N HIS A 105 5.41 11.64 19.52
CA HIS A 105 4.60 12.67 20.17
C HIS A 105 4.85 14.04 19.53
N GLU A 106 6.10 14.42 19.29
CA GLU A 106 6.44 15.66 18.58
C GLU A 106 5.85 15.67 17.16
N VAL A 107 6.03 14.58 16.40
CA VAL A 107 5.44 14.44 15.07
C VAL A 107 3.92 14.62 15.09
N ASN A 108 3.22 14.04 16.06
CA ASN A 108 1.76 14.16 16.17
C ASN A 108 1.30 15.60 16.39
N HIS A 109 2.04 16.37 17.22
CA HIS A 109 1.67 17.73 17.60
C HIS A 109 2.21 18.83 16.68
N ASP A 110 3.16 18.50 15.81
CA ASP A 110 3.71 19.45 14.86
C ASP A 110 2.74 19.65 13.68
N ALA A 111 2.15 20.84 13.59
CA ALA A 111 1.18 21.19 12.54
C ALA A 111 1.82 21.25 11.14
N ASP A 112 3.14 21.41 11.05
CA ASP A 112 3.87 21.45 9.79
C ASP A 112 4.26 20.05 9.28
N VAL A 113 4.01 18.99 10.07
CA VAL A 113 4.18 17.59 9.65
C VAL A 113 2.83 17.00 9.28
N HIS A 114 2.68 16.59 8.03
CA HIS A 114 1.41 16.12 7.46
C HIS A 114 1.29 14.60 7.37
N GLY A 115 2.40 13.88 7.47
CA GLY A 115 2.45 12.42 7.47
C GLY A 115 3.72 11.91 8.13
N CYS A 116 3.69 10.67 8.59
CA CYS A 116 4.81 10.01 9.24
C CYS A 116 4.99 8.60 8.69
N LEU A 117 6.22 8.29 8.31
CA LEU A 117 6.67 6.95 7.93
C LEU A 117 7.61 6.43 9.01
N LEU A 118 7.14 5.49 9.82
CA LEU A 118 7.95 4.82 10.84
C LEU A 118 8.57 3.55 10.25
N PHE A 119 9.90 3.49 10.22
CA PHE A 119 10.62 2.33 9.70
C PHE A 119 10.58 1.16 10.68
N ARG A 120 10.23 0.00 10.16
CA ARG A 120 10.12 -1.27 10.88
C ARG A 120 10.88 -2.39 10.16
N PRO A 121 11.24 -3.48 10.83
CA PRO A 121 11.01 -3.77 12.25
C PRO A 121 11.86 -2.88 13.16
N LEU A 122 11.33 -2.54 14.32
CA LEU A 122 12.05 -1.85 15.38
C LEU A 122 13.02 -2.80 16.10
N PRO A 123 14.01 -2.29 16.85
CA PRO A 123 14.87 -3.13 17.70
C PRO A 123 14.05 -4.00 18.67
N SER A 124 14.50 -5.21 18.94
CA SER A 124 13.76 -6.23 19.70
C SER A 124 13.43 -5.85 21.16
N PHE A 125 14.09 -4.85 21.71
CA PHE A 125 13.82 -4.34 23.05
C PHE A 125 12.68 -3.29 23.06
N VAL A 126 12.23 -2.84 21.91
CA VAL A 126 11.11 -1.90 21.77
C VAL A 126 9.80 -2.67 21.63
N ASP A 127 8.79 -2.28 22.37
CA ASP A 127 7.42 -2.76 22.16
C ASP A 127 6.84 -2.09 20.91
N GLU A 128 7.10 -2.70 19.74
CA GLU A 128 6.68 -2.19 18.44
C GLU A 128 5.16 -1.98 18.39
N ALA A 129 4.37 -2.90 18.96
CA ALA A 129 2.92 -2.81 18.94
C ALA A 129 2.44 -1.57 19.69
N ARG A 130 2.98 -1.33 20.88
CA ARG A 130 2.67 -0.14 21.69
C ARG A 130 3.09 1.15 20.99
N VAL A 131 4.31 1.17 20.44
CA VAL A 131 4.87 2.37 19.79
C VAL A 131 4.09 2.74 18.54
N CYS A 132 3.70 1.76 17.70
CA CYS A 132 2.88 2.02 16.52
C CYS A 132 1.56 2.71 16.87
N GLU A 133 0.93 2.36 18.00
CA GLU A 133 -0.34 2.94 18.44
C GLU A 133 -0.24 4.39 18.95
N LEU A 134 0.98 4.90 19.16
CA LEU A 134 1.18 6.30 19.52
C LEU A 134 1.05 7.24 18.33
N LEU A 135 1.21 6.75 17.11
CA LEU A 135 1.10 7.58 15.92
C LEU A 135 -0.36 7.97 15.66
N ALA A 136 -0.60 9.25 15.40
CA ALA A 136 -1.93 9.74 15.05
C ALA A 136 -2.38 9.13 13.71
N PRO A 137 -3.58 8.53 13.61
CA PRO A 137 -4.05 7.87 12.39
C PRO A 137 -4.04 8.80 11.17
N GLU A 138 -4.26 10.09 11.37
CA GLU A 138 -4.26 11.12 10.33
C GLU A 138 -2.86 11.36 9.74
N LYS A 139 -1.81 10.95 10.45
CA LYS A 139 -0.39 11.03 10.01
C LYS A 139 0.21 9.67 9.69
N ASP A 140 -0.49 8.58 9.94
CA ASP A 140 -0.08 7.20 9.71
C ASP A 140 -0.16 6.82 8.22
N VAL A 141 0.75 7.35 7.40
CA VAL A 141 0.70 7.16 5.93
C VAL A 141 1.02 5.72 5.48
N ASP A 142 1.55 4.88 6.36
CA ASP A 142 1.83 3.47 6.07
C ASP A 142 0.76 2.51 6.59
N GLY A 143 -0.25 3.03 7.31
CA GLY A 143 -1.39 2.26 7.82
C GLY A 143 -1.00 1.21 8.85
N ILE A 144 -0.10 1.57 9.77
CA ILE A 144 0.45 0.63 10.77
C ILE A 144 -0.35 0.56 12.06
N THR A 145 -1.14 1.60 12.36
CA THR A 145 -1.95 1.68 13.59
C THR A 145 -3.20 0.78 13.50
N LEU A 146 -3.68 0.30 14.63
CA LEU A 146 -4.95 -0.44 14.68
C LEU A 146 -6.12 0.42 14.22
N ALA A 147 -6.07 1.73 14.47
CA ALA A 147 -7.10 2.66 14.00
C ALA A 147 -7.14 2.69 12.46
N SER A 148 -5.99 2.83 11.78
CA SER A 148 -5.89 2.76 10.31
C SER A 148 -6.38 1.41 9.77
N LEU A 149 -6.03 0.31 10.43
CA LEU A 149 -6.49 -1.02 10.03
C LEU A 149 -8.01 -1.21 10.23
N ALA A 150 -8.59 -0.65 11.31
CA ALA A 150 -10.03 -0.68 11.54
C ALA A 150 -10.80 0.07 10.46
N GLU A 151 -10.26 1.19 9.97
CA GLU A 151 -10.85 1.95 8.86
C GLU A 151 -10.91 1.15 7.55
N VAL A 152 -9.89 0.32 7.28
CA VAL A 152 -9.92 -0.60 6.11
C VAL A 152 -11.05 -1.62 6.24
N PHE A 153 -11.33 -2.09 7.45
CA PHE A 153 -12.38 -3.07 7.71
C PHE A 153 -13.80 -2.44 7.67
N THR A 154 -13.93 -1.19 8.12
CA THR A 154 -15.23 -0.48 8.26
C THR A 154 -15.53 0.46 7.09
N ASP A 155 -14.67 0.52 6.07
CA ASP A 155 -14.76 1.48 4.97
C ASP A 155 -14.72 2.95 5.44
N GLY A 156 -14.03 3.21 6.56
CA GLY A 156 -13.85 4.54 7.12
C GLY A 156 -12.77 5.36 6.42
N HIS A 157 -12.48 6.57 6.95
CA HIS A 157 -11.59 7.55 6.30
C HIS A 157 -10.69 8.33 7.30
N ARG A 158 -10.56 7.85 8.54
CA ARG A 158 -9.76 8.55 9.56
C ARG A 158 -8.26 8.28 9.51
N GLY A 159 -7.87 7.22 8.82
CA GLY A 159 -6.49 6.83 8.64
C GLY A 159 -6.21 6.43 7.19
N PHE A 160 -5.05 5.83 6.98
CA PHE A 160 -4.64 5.35 5.66
C PHE A 160 -4.61 3.81 5.64
N PRO A 161 -4.97 3.18 4.52
CA PRO A 161 -4.78 1.73 4.40
C PRO A 161 -3.29 1.40 4.37
N PRO A 162 -2.88 0.18 4.78
CA PRO A 162 -1.51 -0.28 4.60
C PRO A 162 -1.02 -0.06 3.16
N SER A 163 0.09 0.65 3.02
CA SER A 163 0.57 1.20 1.75
C SER A 163 0.78 0.11 0.68
N THR A 164 1.31 -1.05 1.06
CA THR A 164 1.51 -2.18 0.13
C THR A 164 0.17 -2.77 -0.34
N ALA A 165 -0.81 -2.90 0.54
CA ALA A 165 -2.14 -3.36 0.16
C ALA A 165 -2.83 -2.35 -0.78
N ALA A 166 -2.71 -1.06 -0.50
CA ALA A 166 -3.21 0.01 -1.37
C ALA A 166 -2.54 -0.02 -2.75
N ALA A 167 -1.22 -0.20 -2.81
CA ALA A 167 -0.47 -0.30 -4.07
C ALA A 167 -0.93 -1.49 -4.93
N CYS A 168 -1.27 -2.63 -4.32
CA CYS A 168 -1.84 -3.77 -5.04
C CYS A 168 -3.15 -3.41 -5.73
N VAL A 169 -4.02 -2.70 -5.04
CA VAL A 169 -5.30 -2.26 -5.58
C VAL A 169 -5.12 -1.23 -6.68
N GLU A 170 -4.28 -0.22 -6.47
CA GLU A 170 -3.95 0.79 -7.47
C GLU A 170 -3.41 0.18 -8.77
N LEU A 171 -2.59 -0.87 -8.66
CA LEU A 171 -2.08 -1.59 -9.81
C LEU A 171 -3.19 -2.33 -10.56
N LEU A 172 -4.05 -3.06 -9.85
CA LEU A 172 -5.17 -3.78 -10.46
C LEU A 172 -6.15 -2.82 -11.15
N GLU A 173 -6.47 -1.68 -10.52
CA GLU A 173 -7.35 -0.66 -11.08
C GLU A 173 -6.73 0.05 -12.29
N HIS A 174 -5.45 0.37 -12.24
CA HIS A 174 -4.74 1.02 -13.35
C HIS A 174 -4.79 0.18 -14.63
N TYR A 175 -4.63 -1.14 -14.49
CA TYR A 175 -4.70 -2.06 -15.62
C TYR A 175 -6.12 -2.59 -15.91
N GLU A 176 -7.13 -1.96 -15.30
CA GLU A 176 -8.54 -2.29 -15.51
C GLU A 176 -8.84 -3.79 -15.29
N VAL A 177 -8.13 -4.45 -14.34
CA VAL A 177 -8.38 -5.83 -13.97
C VAL A 177 -9.79 -5.93 -13.36
N PRO A 178 -10.72 -6.70 -13.94
CA PRO A 178 -12.08 -6.78 -13.42
C PRO A 178 -12.08 -7.48 -12.06
N LEU A 179 -12.65 -6.84 -11.03
CA LEU A 179 -12.75 -7.37 -9.68
C LEU A 179 -14.19 -7.72 -9.28
N ALA A 180 -15.17 -6.95 -9.72
CA ALA A 180 -16.57 -7.18 -9.35
C ALA A 180 -17.05 -8.56 -9.86
N GLY A 181 -17.54 -9.39 -8.93
CA GLY A 181 -18.00 -10.76 -9.20
C GLY A 181 -16.87 -11.76 -9.45
N LYS A 182 -15.60 -11.36 -9.31
CA LYS A 182 -14.43 -12.22 -9.54
C LYS A 182 -13.97 -12.91 -8.27
N HIS A 183 -13.44 -14.13 -8.43
CA HIS A 183 -12.80 -14.85 -7.35
C HIS A 183 -11.33 -14.47 -7.26
N VAL A 184 -10.92 -13.97 -6.09
CA VAL A 184 -9.53 -13.58 -5.81
C VAL A 184 -8.96 -14.46 -4.70
N ALA A 185 -7.87 -15.16 -4.97
CA ALA A 185 -7.11 -15.90 -3.97
C ALA A 185 -5.97 -15.01 -3.45
N VAL A 186 -5.99 -14.67 -2.16
CA VAL A 186 -4.94 -13.91 -1.49
C VAL A 186 -4.10 -14.87 -0.65
N VAL A 187 -2.87 -15.13 -1.06
CA VAL A 187 -1.96 -16.04 -0.36
C VAL A 187 -1.05 -15.24 0.57
N GLY A 188 -1.42 -15.18 1.82
CA GLY A 188 -0.83 -14.40 2.90
C GLY A 188 -1.91 -13.84 3.81
N ARG A 189 -1.59 -13.68 5.11
CA ARG A 189 -2.56 -13.16 6.09
C ARG A 189 -1.92 -12.18 7.08
N SER A 190 -0.88 -11.48 6.64
CA SER A 190 -0.25 -10.42 7.43
C SER A 190 -1.18 -9.21 7.60
N LEU A 191 -0.93 -8.39 8.61
CA LEU A 191 -1.60 -7.11 8.77
C LEU A 191 -1.11 -6.05 7.77
N VAL A 192 0.05 -6.30 7.16
CA VAL A 192 0.64 -5.38 6.17
C VAL A 192 0.01 -5.55 4.79
N VAL A 193 -0.27 -6.79 4.37
CA VAL A 193 -0.78 -7.06 3.01
C VAL A 193 -2.05 -7.89 3.03
N GLY A 194 -1.97 -9.16 3.44
CA GLY A 194 -3.03 -10.13 3.14
C GLY A 194 -4.39 -9.78 3.72
N LYS A 195 -4.49 -9.46 5.01
CA LYS A 195 -5.77 -9.10 5.65
C LYS A 195 -6.32 -7.78 5.10
N PRO A 196 -5.58 -6.66 5.10
CA PRO A 196 -6.13 -5.40 4.58
C PRO A 196 -6.49 -5.49 3.09
N LEU A 197 -5.65 -6.09 2.27
CA LEU A 197 -5.95 -6.26 0.85
C LEU A 197 -7.24 -7.06 0.62
N SER A 198 -7.48 -8.09 1.43
CA SER A 198 -8.71 -8.89 1.32
C SER A 198 -9.97 -8.04 1.55
N MET A 199 -9.93 -7.13 2.53
CA MET A 199 -11.04 -6.20 2.78
C MET A 199 -11.19 -5.17 1.66
N MET A 200 -10.09 -4.64 1.17
CA MET A 200 -10.10 -3.67 0.06
C MET A 200 -10.64 -4.30 -1.25
N LEU A 201 -10.38 -5.57 -1.50
CA LEU A 201 -10.91 -6.32 -2.64
C LEU A 201 -12.40 -6.64 -2.44
N LEU A 202 -12.81 -7.00 -1.23
CA LEU A 202 -14.23 -7.22 -0.89
C LEU A 202 -15.05 -5.95 -1.15
N ARG A 203 -14.55 -4.78 -0.76
CA ARG A 203 -15.15 -3.47 -1.05
C ARG A 203 -15.35 -3.22 -2.55
N ARG A 204 -14.56 -3.88 -3.40
CA ARG A 204 -14.65 -3.84 -4.87
C ARG A 204 -15.53 -4.93 -5.45
N ASN A 205 -16.36 -5.54 -4.61
CA ASN A 205 -17.29 -6.62 -4.95
C ASN A 205 -16.59 -7.89 -5.47
N ALA A 206 -15.33 -8.14 -5.09
CA ALA A 206 -14.69 -9.41 -5.34
C ALA A 206 -15.11 -10.46 -4.29
N SER A 207 -15.11 -11.74 -4.67
CA SER A 207 -15.17 -12.87 -3.73
C SER A 207 -13.76 -13.26 -3.34
N VAL A 208 -13.39 -13.20 -2.08
CA VAL A 208 -12.01 -13.35 -1.64
C VAL A 208 -11.81 -14.64 -0.84
N THR A 209 -10.82 -15.44 -1.22
CA THR A 209 -10.32 -16.56 -0.43
C THR A 209 -8.94 -16.22 0.12
N VAL A 210 -8.83 -16.12 1.46
CA VAL A 210 -7.55 -15.90 2.13
C VAL A 210 -6.87 -17.24 2.42
N CYS A 211 -5.68 -17.43 1.86
CA CYS A 211 -4.88 -18.64 1.99
C CYS A 211 -3.62 -18.40 2.84
N HIS A 212 -3.11 -19.44 3.45
CA HIS A 212 -1.93 -19.38 4.32
C HIS A 212 -1.20 -20.74 4.34
N SER A 213 -0.11 -20.84 5.09
CA SER A 213 0.74 -22.04 5.17
C SER A 213 0.04 -23.33 5.66
N ARG A 214 -1.17 -23.20 6.22
CA ARG A 214 -1.99 -24.37 6.65
C ARG A 214 -3.20 -24.58 5.75
N THR A 215 -3.28 -23.91 4.61
CA THR A 215 -4.37 -24.08 3.65
C THR A 215 -4.16 -25.39 2.88
N GLU A 216 -5.13 -26.27 2.97
CA GLU A 216 -5.15 -27.51 2.18
C GLU A 216 -5.46 -27.20 0.72
N ASN A 217 -4.87 -27.97 -0.20
CA ASN A 217 -5.06 -27.83 -1.65
C ASN A 217 -4.85 -26.37 -2.17
N LEU A 218 -3.82 -25.69 -1.65
CA LEU A 218 -3.53 -24.31 -2.02
C LEU A 218 -3.41 -24.12 -3.54
N ALA A 219 -2.74 -25.04 -4.23
CA ALA A 219 -2.60 -24.98 -5.69
C ALA A 219 -3.97 -25.04 -6.41
N GLY A 220 -4.87 -25.89 -5.94
CA GLY A 220 -6.23 -25.98 -6.49
C GLY A 220 -7.03 -24.70 -6.30
N ILE A 221 -6.93 -24.05 -5.13
CA ILE A 221 -7.60 -22.78 -4.86
C ILE A 221 -7.03 -21.69 -5.76
N CYS A 222 -5.70 -21.56 -5.85
CA CYS A 222 -5.06 -20.59 -6.73
C CYS A 222 -5.48 -20.77 -8.19
N ARG A 223 -5.48 -22.00 -8.70
CA ARG A 223 -5.87 -22.30 -10.09
C ARG A 223 -7.35 -22.02 -10.39
N SER A 224 -8.22 -22.05 -9.40
CA SER A 224 -9.66 -21.77 -9.56
C SER A 224 -10.01 -20.28 -9.49
N ALA A 225 -9.08 -19.43 -9.07
CA ALA A 225 -9.30 -18.00 -8.95
C ALA A 225 -9.12 -17.27 -10.29
N ASP A 226 -9.79 -16.13 -10.47
CA ASP A 226 -9.55 -15.22 -11.61
C ASP A 226 -8.28 -14.39 -11.39
N VAL A 227 -8.02 -14.01 -10.12
CA VAL A 227 -6.85 -13.25 -9.70
C VAL A 227 -6.16 -13.96 -8.54
N VAL A 228 -4.85 -14.07 -8.59
CA VAL A 228 -4.04 -14.63 -7.49
C VAL A 228 -3.06 -13.58 -6.98
N VAL A 229 -3.10 -13.31 -5.69
CA VAL A 229 -2.14 -12.43 -5.02
C VAL A 229 -1.20 -13.26 -4.17
N CYS A 230 0.09 -13.23 -4.51
CA CYS A 230 1.16 -13.96 -3.83
C CYS A 230 1.87 -13.03 -2.84
N ALA A 231 1.53 -13.12 -1.55
CA ALA A 231 2.13 -12.32 -0.48
C ALA A 231 2.62 -13.18 0.71
N PRO A 232 3.38 -14.28 0.47
CA PRO A 232 3.82 -15.17 1.55
C PRO A 232 5.04 -14.67 2.32
N GLY A 233 5.66 -13.52 1.94
CA GLY A 233 6.88 -12.99 2.53
C GLY A 233 8.14 -13.85 2.28
N ARG A 234 8.10 -14.73 1.27
CA ARG A 234 9.25 -15.56 0.86
C ARG A 234 9.34 -15.63 -0.66
N ALA A 235 10.53 -15.43 -1.19
CA ALA A 235 10.80 -15.53 -2.62
C ALA A 235 10.63 -16.98 -3.14
N ARG A 236 10.27 -17.13 -4.42
CA ARG A 236 10.17 -18.41 -5.15
C ARG A 236 9.28 -19.45 -4.49
N GLY A 237 8.19 -19.00 -3.85
CA GLY A 237 7.24 -19.87 -3.15
C GLY A 237 6.21 -20.57 -4.05
N PHE A 238 6.10 -20.17 -5.33
CA PHE A 238 5.05 -20.64 -6.25
C PHE A 238 5.64 -21.06 -7.60
N GLY A 239 5.35 -22.27 -8.01
CA GLY A 239 5.65 -22.80 -9.34
C GLY A 239 4.43 -22.74 -10.27
N ALA A 240 4.58 -23.22 -11.49
CA ALA A 240 3.52 -23.23 -12.50
C ALA A 240 2.26 -24.00 -12.06
N GLU A 241 2.40 -24.94 -11.14
CA GLU A 241 1.30 -25.77 -10.60
C GLU A 241 0.24 -24.96 -9.84
N TYR A 242 0.56 -23.75 -9.42
CA TYR A 242 -0.38 -22.84 -8.73
C TYR A 242 -1.24 -22.01 -9.68
N PHE A 243 -0.89 -21.94 -10.96
CA PHE A 243 -1.50 -20.99 -11.89
C PHE A 243 -2.19 -21.69 -13.07
N ALA A 244 -3.13 -21.00 -13.68
CA ALA A 244 -3.83 -21.42 -14.89
C ALA A 244 -3.79 -20.30 -15.95
N PRO A 245 -3.89 -20.63 -17.25
CA PRO A 245 -3.95 -19.63 -18.30
C PRO A 245 -5.12 -18.64 -18.11
N GLY A 246 -4.89 -17.38 -18.44
CA GLY A 246 -5.92 -16.34 -18.38
C GLY A 246 -6.09 -15.66 -17.00
N GLN A 247 -5.36 -16.10 -15.99
CA GLN A 247 -5.36 -15.46 -14.67
C GLN A 247 -4.52 -14.19 -14.64
N THR A 248 -4.90 -13.25 -13.76
CA THR A 248 -4.01 -12.18 -13.32
C THR A 248 -3.27 -12.64 -12.07
N VAL A 249 -1.93 -12.53 -12.08
CA VAL A 249 -1.10 -12.86 -10.92
C VAL A 249 -0.39 -11.60 -10.45
N LEU A 250 -0.54 -11.30 -9.16
CA LEU A 250 0.13 -10.19 -8.48
C LEU A 250 1.15 -10.78 -7.50
N ASP A 251 2.43 -10.47 -7.70
CA ASP A 251 3.55 -10.86 -6.83
C ASP A 251 3.94 -9.67 -5.95
N VAL A 252 3.98 -9.91 -4.60
CA VAL A 252 4.14 -8.85 -3.57
C VAL A 252 5.32 -9.16 -2.66
#